data_4482ef907edd2fc7970d07f6ed588dce
#
_entry.id   4482ef907edd2fc7970d07f6ed588dce
#
_cell.length_a   1.000
_cell.length_b   1.000
_cell.length_c   1.000
_cell.angle_alpha   90.00
_cell.angle_beta   90.00
_cell.angle_gamma   90.00
#
_symmetry.space_group_name_H-M   'P 1'
#
loop_
_entity.id
_entity.type
_entity.pdbx_description
1 polymer ?
#
loop_
_entity_poly.entity_id
_entity_poly.type
_entity_poly.pdbx_seq_one_letter_code
_entity_poly.pdbx_strand_id
1 'polypeptide(L)'
;MQAIISFITGTLNTAAWLYIFLPCTILFGLYLTIRNRGLQFTKFGYVMKNTLGKMFQKQEAGEGAVTPMQAVSTALAATVGTGNIVGTSQAIALGGYGAIFWLWLAALLGMMVKYSEVLLAIKYRERDAKGDWVGGPMYYVKNGLGKGWQWVGILFCIFAAIAAFGIGNMSQVNSIVGSINNAVDAFIPAAAAERGMLNLILGIVLAVLVGIILFGGIKRIGAVAEKLVPAMALLYIVFGVTVIVVHANNIIPAFGKIFSTAFNPQAIGGAAAGIVLKETIVWGLRRSAFSNEAGLGSAAIAHSAADTPGPVQQGMYGIFECFADTIVICSLTALTIICSGVEIPFGVKPGSELITAAFATVFGDKIASTFVAVALTLFAFTTILGWSLYGSRCFQYLFGLKAASIYKALYVVIIVVGAVSSIDVVWDISDTFNGLMAVPNFIALIALSPVVIKMTKEYFFNKKPA
;
A
#
# COMPACT_ATOMS: atom_id res chain seq x y z
N MET A 1 -11.43 -29.15 5.81
CA MET A 1 -10.94 -27.78 6.16
C MET A 1 -9.59 -27.51 5.50
N GLN A 2 -8.56 -28.33 5.73
CA GLN A 2 -7.21 -28.17 5.12
C GLN A 2 -7.24 -28.06 3.60
N ALA A 3 -8.01 -28.89 2.87
CA ALA A 3 -8.13 -28.82 1.41
C ALA A 3 -8.69 -27.50 0.90
N ILE A 4 -9.65 -26.91 1.62
CA ILE A 4 -10.22 -25.60 1.27
C ILE A 4 -9.20 -24.49 1.51
N ILE A 5 -8.49 -24.54 2.63
CA ILE A 5 -7.42 -23.56 2.93
C ILE A 5 -6.34 -23.64 1.85
N SER A 6 -5.85 -24.84 1.55
CA SER A 6 -4.83 -25.07 0.51
C SER A 6 -5.30 -24.62 -0.88
N PHE A 7 -6.56 -24.81 -1.23
CA PHE A 7 -7.13 -24.27 -2.48
C PHE A 7 -7.15 -22.75 -2.51
N ILE A 8 -7.57 -22.11 -1.42
CA ILE A 8 -7.61 -20.64 -1.32
C ILE A 8 -6.20 -20.06 -1.36
N THR A 9 -5.29 -20.55 -0.50
CA THR A 9 -3.95 -19.95 -0.33
C THR A 9 -2.97 -20.37 -1.43
N GLY A 10 -3.21 -21.47 -2.11
CA GLY A 10 -2.40 -21.97 -3.21
C GLY A 10 -2.99 -21.59 -4.58
N THR A 11 -4.03 -22.31 -5.00
CA THR A 11 -4.58 -22.19 -6.38
C THR A 11 -5.18 -20.82 -6.65
N LEU A 12 -6.08 -20.35 -5.78
CA LEU A 12 -6.71 -19.04 -5.97
C LEU A 12 -5.72 -17.89 -5.81
N ASN A 13 -4.81 -17.95 -4.86
CA ASN A 13 -3.77 -16.95 -4.68
C ASN A 13 -2.91 -16.83 -5.94
N THR A 14 -2.42 -17.96 -6.45
CA THR A 14 -1.63 -17.98 -7.70
C THR A 14 -2.42 -17.45 -8.88
N ALA A 15 -3.70 -17.82 -9.02
CA ALA A 15 -4.55 -17.35 -10.09
C ALA A 15 -4.78 -15.83 -10.00
N ALA A 16 -5.11 -15.32 -8.82
CA ALA A 16 -5.37 -13.90 -8.61
C ALA A 16 -4.13 -13.04 -8.88
N TRP A 17 -2.98 -13.42 -8.31
CA TRP A 17 -1.76 -12.62 -8.43
C TRP A 17 -1.04 -12.85 -9.75
N LEU A 18 -0.67 -14.09 -10.08
CA LEU A 18 0.22 -14.39 -11.18
C LEU A 18 -0.47 -14.29 -12.55
N TYR A 19 -1.70 -14.82 -12.66
CA TYR A 19 -2.36 -14.93 -13.97
C TYR A 19 -3.30 -13.77 -14.27
N ILE A 20 -3.77 -13.02 -13.26
CA ILE A 20 -4.70 -11.92 -13.48
C ILE A 20 -4.04 -10.58 -13.12
N PHE A 21 -3.65 -10.39 -11.86
CA PHE A 21 -3.19 -9.09 -11.37
C PHE A 21 -1.93 -8.59 -12.10
N LEU A 22 -0.87 -9.41 -12.13
CA LEU A 22 0.41 -8.99 -12.70
C LEU A 22 0.30 -8.66 -14.21
N PRO A 23 -0.32 -9.52 -15.06
CA PRO A 23 -0.52 -9.18 -16.47
C PRO A 23 -1.41 -7.94 -16.66
N CYS A 24 -2.50 -7.82 -15.90
CA CYS A 24 -3.38 -6.66 -15.98
C CYS A 24 -2.64 -5.37 -15.60
N THR A 25 -1.89 -5.37 -14.51
CA THR A 25 -1.15 -4.17 -14.08
C THR A 25 -0.14 -3.73 -15.14
N ILE A 26 0.61 -4.67 -15.72
CA ILE A 26 1.61 -4.34 -16.74
C ILE A 26 0.94 -3.91 -18.05
N LEU A 27 0.05 -4.74 -18.59
CA LEU A 27 -0.54 -4.49 -19.91
C LEU A 27 -1.47 -3.30 -19.90
N PHE A 28 -2.31 -3.17 -18.88
CA PHE A 28 -3.24 -2.05 -18.77
C PHE A 28 -2.52 -0.76 -18.37
N GLY A 29 -1.54 -0.82 -17.47
CA GLY A 29 -0.68 0.32 -17.13
C GLY A 29 0.08 0.83 -18.35
N LEU A 30 0.63 -0.07 -19.17
CA LEU A 30 1.30 0.27 -20.44
C LEU A 30 0.30 0.88 -21.43
N TYR A 31 -0.87 0.26 -21.61
CA TYR A 31 -1.93 0.80 -22.46
C TYR A 31 -2.31 2.23 -22.07
N LEU A 32 -2.57 2.48 -20.78
CA LEU A 32 -2.91 3.82 -20.29
C LEU A 32 -1.75 4.81 -20.48
N THR A 33 -0.52 4.37 -20.24
CA THR A 33 0.70 5.18 -20.47
C THR A 33 0.78 5.64 -21.92
N ILE A 34 0.62 4.73 -22.88
CA ILE A 34 0.67 5.05 -24.31
C ILE A 34 -0.50 5.97 -24.71
N ARG A 35 -1.73 5.62 -24.31
CA ARG A 35 -2.94 6.38 -24.68
C ARG A 35 -2.99 7.79 -24.10
N ASN A 36 -2.34 8.01 -22.95
CA ASN A 36 -2.22 9.31 -22.30
C ASN A 36 -0.85 9.98 -22.54
N ARG A 37 -0.10 9.56 -23.58
CA ARG A 37 1.18 10.16 -24.01
C ARG A 37 2.24 10.20 -22.91
N GLY A 38 2.31 9.16 -22.09
CA GLY A 38 3.28 9.07 -21.00
C GLY A 38 3.12 10.16 -19.95
N LEU A 39 1.88 10.48 -19.56
CA LEU A 39 1.54 11.58 -18.66
C LEU A 39 2.42 11.62 -17.40
N GLN A 40 2.62 10.45 -16.76
CA GLN A 40 3.44 10.31 -15.55
C GLN A 40 4.91 10.69 -15.75
N PHE A 41 5.38 10.77 -17.00
CA PHE A 41 6.72 11.23 -17.35
C PHE A 41 6.70 12.64 -17.95
N THR A 42 5.88 12.86 -18.98
CA THR A 42 5.87 14.10 -19.77
C THR A 42 5.29 15.30 -19.00
N LYS A 43 4.45 15.04 -18.02
CA LYS A 43 3.83 16.06 -17.18
C LYS A 43 4.19 15.91 -15.68
N PHE A 44 5.22 15.14 -15.36
CA PHE A 44 5.62 14.85 -13.99
C PHE A 44 5.82 16.11 -13.15
N GLY A 45 6.57 17.09 -13.66
CA GLY A 45 6.78 18.36 -12.95
C GLY A 45 5.46 19.13 -12.69
N TYR A 46 4.52 19.10 -13.64
CA TYR A 46 3.19 19.69 -13.45
C TYR A 46 2.39 18.95 -12.37
N VAL A 47 2.44 17.62 -12.39
CA VAL A 47 1.80 16.77 -11.38
C VAL A 47 2.36 17.09 -10.00
N MET A 48 3.69 17.09 -9.83
CA MET A 48 4.32 17.37 -8.54
C MET A 48 4.00 18.78 -8.03
N LYS A 49 4.00 19.79 -8.90
CA LYS A 49 3.63 21.16 -8.53
C LYS A 49 2.16 21.25 -8.04
N ASN A 50 1.24 20.49 -8.64
CA ASN A 50 -0.18 20.52 -8.32
C ASN A 50 -0.61 19.52 -7.24
N THR A 51 0.30 18.68 -6.75
CA THR A 51 0.09 17.73 -5.64
C THR A 51 0.99 18.09 -4.46
N LEU A 52 2.24 17.68 -4.46
CA LEU A 52 3.21 17.97 -3.41
C LEU A 52 3.35 19.47 -3.13
N GLY A 53 3.42 20.31 -4.18
CA GLY A 53 3.53 21.74 -4.05
C GLY A 53 2.32 22.44 -3.40
N LYS A 54 1.18 21.73 -3.30
CA LYS A 54 -0.03 22.24 -2.61
C LYS A 54 -0.24 21.63 -1.22
N MET A 55 0.57 20.66 -0.81
CA MET A 55 0.42 19.96 0.47
C MET A 55 0.49 20.88 1.69
N PHE A 56 1.24 21.97 1.59
CA PHE A 56 1.43 22.91 2.69
C PHE A 56 0.49 24.13 2.63
N GLN A 57 -0.40 24.18 1.63
CA GLN A 57 -1.39 25.26 1.53
C GLN A 57 -2.61 24.93 2.39
N LYS A 58 -3.05 25.88 3.23
CA LYS A 58 -4.31 25.73 3.96
C LYS A 58 -5.46 25.61 2.96
N GLN A 59 -6.18 24.51 3.04
CA GLN A 59 -7.38 24.26 2.25
C GLN A 59 -8.52 23.96 3.23
N GLU A 60 -9.69 24.50 2.93
CA GLU A 60 -10.93 24.17 3.65
C GLU A 60 -11.75 23.23 2.78
N ALA A 61 -12.40 22.27 3.39
CA ALA A 61 -13.29 21.35 2.71
C ALA A 61 -14.74 21.73 2.99
N GLY A 62 -15.58 21.64 1.95
CA GLY A 62 -17.00 21.80 2.08
C GLY A 62 -17.66 20.73 2.94
N GLU A 63 -18.96 20.88 3.19
CA GLU A 63 -19.73 19.95 4.01
C GLU A 63 -19.75 18.53 3.40
N GLY A 64 -19.53 17.52 4.24
CA GLY A 64 -19.47 16.12 3.80
C GLY A 64 -18.23 15.73 3.00
N ALA A 65 -17.21 16.61 2.93
CA ALA A 65 -15.95 16.37 2.24
C ALA A 65 -14.74 16.44 3.19
N VAL A 66 -13.58 16.05 2.69
CA VAL A 66 -12.26 16.28 3.29
C VAL A 66 -11.38 17.04 2.32
N THR A 67 -10.32 17.69 2.78
CA THR A 67 -9.40 18.37 1.85
C THR A 67 -8.70 17.36 0.93
N PRO A 68 -8.22 17.75 -0.27
CA PRO A 68 -7.42 16.88 -1.12
C PRO A 68 -6.19 16.32 -0.39
N MET A 69 -5.59 17.11 0.51
CA MET A 69 -4.49 16.69 1.35
C MET A 69 -4.89 15.60 2.35
N GLN A 70 -6.02 15.76 3.04
CA GLN A 70 -6.54 14.73 3.94
C GLN A 70 -6.89 13.44 3.21
N ALA A 71 -7.46 13.55 2.01
CA ALA A 71 -7.79 12.40 1.17
C ALA A 71 -6.52 11.63 0.74
N VAL A 72 -5.50 12.33 0.21
CA VAL A 72 -4.24 11.68 -0.18
C VAL A 72 -3.46 11.18 1.02
N SER A 73 -3.45 11.89 2.14
CA SER A 73 -2.80 11.42 3.37
C SER A 73 -3.49 10.16 3.92
N THR A 74 -4.83 10.07 3.80
CA THR A 74 -5.56 8.86 4.18
C THR A 74 -5.22 7.69 3.25
N ALA A 75 -5.08 7.93 1.96
CA ALA A 75 -4.66 6.91 1.00
C ALA A 75 -3.20 6.49 1.24
N LEU A 76 -2.28 7.45 1.43
CA LEU A 76 -0.89 7.18 1.81
C LEU A 76 -0.77 6.49 3.17
N ALA A 77 -1.65 6.79 4.12
CA ALA A 77 -1.70 6.10 5.40
C ALA A 77 -2.00 4.61 5.25
N ALA A 78 -2.84 4.25 4.26
CA ALA A 78 -3.13 2.85 3.96
C ALA A 78 -2.00 2.16 3.20
N THR A 79 -1.37 2.86 2.25
CA THR A 79 -0.35 2.31 1.34
C THR A 79 1.04 2.29 1.98
N VAL A 80 1.48 3.37 2.65
CA VAL A 80 2.79 3.46 3.31
C VAL A 80 2.73 2.73 4.65
N GLY A 81 3.02 1.44 4.62
CA GLY A 81 2.89 0.50 5.73
C GLY A 81 4.05 -0.48 5.84
N THR A 82 3.75 -1.66 6.37
CA THR A 82 4.75 -2.75 6.47
C THR A 82 5.26 -3.21 5.10
N GLY A 83 4.50 -2.98 4.03
CA GLY A 83 4.88 -3.29 2.65
C GLY A 83 6.16 -2.59 2.21
N ASN A 84 6.34 -1.32 2.57
CA ASN A 84 7.50 -0.53 2.20
C ASN A 84 8.79 -0.98 2.90
N ILE A 85 8.69 -1.50 4.10
CA ILE A 85 9.82 -1.90 4.95
C ILE A 85 10.04 -3.41 4.84
N VAL A 86 9.13 -4.20 5.39
CA VAL A 86 9.21 -5.66 5.42
C VAL A 86 8.98 -6.25 4.02
N GLY A 87 7.99 -5.74 3.28
CA GLY A 87 7.70 -6.22 1.93
C GLY A 87 8.86 -6.01 0.96
N THR A 88 9.53 -4.87 1.01
CA THR A 88 10.72 -4.59 0.19
C THR A 88 11.90 -5.49 0.60
N SER A 89 12.10 -5.73 1.90
CA SER A 89 13.09 -6.69 2.41
C SER A 89 12.83 -8.10 1.85
N GLN A 90 11.56 -8.52 1.83
CA GLN A 90 11.13 -9.80 1.26
C GLN A 90 11.32 -9.87 -0.25
N ALA A 91 11.10 -8.77 -1.00
CA ALA A 91 11.37 -8.73 -2.43
C ALA A 91 12.84 -9.04 -2.72
N ILE A 92 13.75 -8.47 -1.94
CA ILE A 92 15.19 -8.70 -2.09
C ILE A 92 15.55 -10.14 -1.68
N ALA A 93 15.08 -10.61 -0.54
CA ALA A 93 15.45 -11.93 -0.01
C ALA A 93 14.90 -13.09 -0.85
N LEU A 94 13.69 -12.96 -1.39
CA LEU A 94 13.00 -14.03 -2.13
C LEU A 94 13.10 -13.89 -3.65
N GLY A 95 13.26 -12.67 -4.15
CA GLY A 95 13.36 -12.37 -5.58
C GLY A 95 14.75 -11.94 -6.05
N GLY A 96 15.71 -11.79 -5.12
CA GLY A 96 17.04 -11.27 -5.42
C GLY A 96 17.06 -9.75 -5.61
N TYR A 97 18.26 -9.20 -5.80
CA TYR A 97 18.43 -7.74 -6.02
C TYR A 97 17.64 -7.22 -7.22
N GLY A 98 17.51 -8.01 -8.28
CA GLY A 98 16.78 -7.65 -9.50
C GLY A 98 15.28 -7.44 -9.30
N ALA A 99 14.69 -7.97 -8.22
CA ALA A 99 13.29 -7.74 -7.89
C ALA A 99 12.98 -6.24 -7.70
N ILE A 100 13.97 -5.44 -7.30
CA ILE A 100 13.80 -3.99 -7.15
C ILE A 100 13.61 -3.29 -8.51
N PHE A 101 14.26 -3.73 -9.57
CA PHE A 101 13.99 -3.24 -10.93
C PHE A 101 12.52 -3.47 -11.32
N TRP A 102 12.01 -4.67 -11.09
CA TRP A 102 10.63 -5.02 -11.41
C TRP A 102 9.61 -4.30 -10.52
N LEU A 103 9.98 -4.04 -9.26
CA LEU A 103 9.20 -3.21 -8.34
C LEU A 103 9.06 -1.78 -8.87
N TRP A 104 10.13 -1.17 -9.37
CA TRP A 104 10.10 0.16 -10.00
C TRP A 104 9.26 0.17 -11.27
N LEU A 105 9.44 -0.81 -12.14
CA LEU A 105 8.67 -0.90 -13.39
C LEU A 105 7.17 -1.00 -13.11
N ALA A 106 6.78 -1.84 -12.14
CA ALA A 106 5.40 -1.95 -11.73
C ALA A 106 4.84 -0.63 -11.18
N ALA A 107 5.62 0.10 -10.37
CA ALA A 107 5.19 1.39 -9.84
C ALA A 107 5.00 2.44 -10.93
N LEU A 108 5.94 2.53 -11.89
CA LEU A 108 5.86 3.47 -13.01
C LEU A 108 4.61 3.24 -13.88
N LEU A 109 4.28 1.98 -14.15
CA LEU A 109 3.04 1.62 -14.86
C LEU A 109 1.81 1.77 -13.96
N GLY A 110 1.94 1.40 -12.69
CA GLY A 110 0.91 1.53 -11.67
C GLY A 110 0.44 2.97 -11.43
N MET A 111 1.31 3.97 -11.65
CA MET A 111 0.93 5.39 -11.58
C MET A 111 -0.27 5.71 -12.45
N MET A 112 -0.33 5.18 -13.68
CA MET A 112 -1.45 5.44 -14.58
C MET A 112 -2.69 4.64 -14.21
N VAL A 113 -2.52 3.44 -13.64
CA VAL A 113 -3.62 2.66 -13.11
C VAL A 113 -4.26 3.39 -11.93
N LYS A 114 -3.44 3.80 -10.96
CA LYS A 114 -3.89 4.55 -9.77
C LYS A 114 -4.53 5.89 -10.13
N TYR A 115 -3.94 6.63 -11.08
CA TYR A 115 -4.52 7.84 -11.66
C TYR A 115 -5.96 7.60 -12.15
N SER A 116 -6.16 6.49 -12.86
CA SER A 116 -7.47 6.13 -13.42
C SER A 116 -8.48 5.78 -12.33
N GLU A 117 -8.07 5.03 -11.31
CA GLU A 117 -8.89 4.69 -10.15
C GLU A 117 -9.40 5.95 -9.43
N VAL A 118 -8.49 6.87 -9.14
CA VAL A 118 -8.81 8.11 -8.43
C VAL A 118 -9.69 9.03 -9.28
N LEU A 119 -9.38 9.16 -10.58
CA LEU A 119 -10.19 9.94 -11.51
C LEU A 119 -11.63 9.42 -11.58
N LEU A 120 -11.80 8.09 -11.75
CA LEU A 120 -13.12 7.46 -11.82
C LEU A 120 -13.86 7.55 -10.49
N ALA A 121 -13.17 7.45 -9.36
CA ALA A 121 -13.77 7.58 -8.04
C ALA A 121 -14.41 8.97 -7.84
N ILE A 122 -13.76 10.03 -8.27
CA ILE A 122 -14.33 11.40 -8.22
C ILE A 122 -15.44 11.57 -9.25
N LYS A 123 -15.28 11.02 -10.44
CA LYS A 123 -16.27 11.15 -11.53
C LYS A 123 -17.60 10.52 -11.18
N TYR A 124 -17.60 9.38 -10.48
CA TYR A 124 -18.79 8.56 -10.24
C TYR A 124 -19.19 8.43 -8.78
N ARG A 125 -18.65 9.31 -7.89
CA ARG A 125 -19.02 9.35 -6.48
C ARG A 125 -20.47 9.78 -6.26
N GLU A 126 -21.00 9.43 -5.10
CA GLU A 126 -22.35 9.81 -4.63
C GLU A 126 -22.27 10.44 -3.23
N ARG A 127 -23.38 11.01 -2.77
CA ARG A 127 -23.54 11.38 -1.36
C ARG A 127 -24.32 10.29 -0.63
N ASP A 128 -23.84 9.89 0.55
CA ASP A 128 -24.58 8.96 1.39
C ASP A 128 -25.71 9.65 2.16
N ALA A 129 -26.47 8.88 2.93
CA ALA A 129 -27.61 9.40 3.71
C ALA A 129 -27.24 10.43 4.79
N LYS A 130 -25.93 10.58 5.09
CA LYS A 130 -25.40 11.61 6.01
C LYS A 130 -24.88 12.85 5.27
N GLY A 131 -24.93 12.85 3.93
CA GLY A 131 -24.38 13.90 3.09
C GLY A 131 -22.88 13.77 2.81
N ASP A 132 -22.20 12.73 3.31
CA ASP A 132 -20.78 12.48 3.06
C ASP A 132 -20.56 11.96 1.64
N TRP A 133 -19.47 12.39 0.98
CA TRP A 133 -19.05 11.83 -0.28
C TRP A 133 -18.56 10.38 -0.11
N VAL A 134 -19.07 9.50 -0.96
CA VAL A 134 -18.70 8.07 -1.04
C VAL A 134 -18.44 7.68 -2.47
N GLY A 135 -17.41 6.88 -2.70
CA GLY A 135 -16.99 6.45 -4.02
C GLY A 135 -16.06 5.24 -3.94
N GLY A 136 -15.44 4.92 -5.06
CA GLY A 136 -14.56 3.77 -5.22
C GLY A 136 -15.10 2.80 -6.26
N PRO A 137 -14.49 1.60 -6.41
CA PRO A 137 -14.84 0.63 -7.45
C PRO A 137 -16.32 0.29 -7.54
N MET A 138 -16.98 0.07 -6.41
CA MET A 138 -18.40 -0.24 -6.36
C MET A 138 -19.27 0.88 -6.95
N TYR A 139 -18.87 2.15 -6.81
CA TYR A 139 -19.64 3.28 -7.33
C TYR A 139 -19.34 3.54 -8.80
N TYR A 140 -18.09 3.45 -9.26
CA TYR A 140 -17.87 3.62 -10.69
C TYR A 140 -18.32 2.41 -11.53
N VAL A 141 -18.43 1.22 -10.93
CA VAL A 141 -19.17 0.10 -11.54
C VAL A 141 -20.65 0.43 -11.64
N LYS A 142 -21.27 0.82 -10.53
CA LYS A 142 -22.71 1.13 -10.46
C LYS A 142 -23.11 2.24 -11.44
N ASN A 143 -22.37 3.36 -11.42
CA ASN A 143 -22.73 4.60 -12.13
C ASN A 143 -22.08 4.70 -13.52
N GLY A 144 -20.98 4.01 -13.75
CA GLY A 144 -20.27 4.02 -15.03
C GLY A 144 -20.65 2.89 -15.96
N LEU A 145 -20.84 1.67 -15.44
CA LEU A 145 -21.21 0.50 -16.24
C LEU A 145 -22.72 0.19 -16.20
N GLY A 146 -23.42 0.72 -15.18
CA GLY A 146 -24.87 0.59 -15.06
C GLY A 146 -25.31 -0.65 -14.28
N LYS A 147 -26.66 -0.80 -14.17
CA LYS A 147 -27.29 -1.79 -13.27
C LYS A 147 -26.90 -3.24 -13.53
N GLY A 148 -26.70 -3.64 -14.78
CA GLY A 148 -26.33 -5.02 -15.14
C GLY A 148 -24.94 -5.45 -14.61
N TRP A 149 -24.07 -4.51 -14.23
CA TRP A 149 -22.73 -4.77 -13.76
C TRP A 149 -22.57 -4.64 -12.24
N GLN A 150 -23.63 -4.34 -11.49
CA GLN A 150 -23.54 -4.13 -10.04
C GLN A 150 -22.94 -5.30 -9.27
N TRP A 151 -23.11 -6.55 -9.76
CA TRP A 151 -22.51 -7.73 -9.16
C TRP A 151 -20.97 -7.65 -9.06
N VAL A 152 -20.31 -6.97 -10.04
CA VAL A 152 -18.87 -6.73 -10.02
C VAL A 152 -18.49 -5.82 -8.83
N GLY A 153 -19.26 -4.76 -8.57
CA GLY A 153 -19.07 -3.88 -7.42
C GLY A 153 -19.34 -4.59 -6.09
N ILE A 154 -20.32 -5.50 -6.05
CA ILE A 154 -20.61 -6.31 -4.86
C ILE A 154 -19.44 -7.26 -4.57
N LEU A 155 -18.91 -7.96 -5.59
CA LEU A 155 -17.73 -8.83 -5.43
C LEU A 155 -16.52 -8.06 -4.93
N PHE A 156 -16.27 -6.87 -5.49
CA PHE A 156 -15.21 -5.99 -4.99
C PHE A 156 -15.37 -5.73 -3.49
N CYS A 157 -16.58 -5.33 -3.07
CA CYS A 157 -16.84 -5.01 -1.65
C CYS A 157 -16.66 -6.22 -0.74
N ILE A 158 -17.07 -7.42 -1.15
CA ILE A 158 -16.90 -8.65 -0.37
C ILE A 158 -15.40 -8.93 -0.18
N PHE A 159 -14.62 -8.92 -1.27
CA PHE A 159 -13.21 -9.22 -1.21
C PHE A 159 -12.44 -8.16 -0.41
N ALA A 160 -12.71 -6.88 -0.64
CA ALA A 160 -12.08 -5.78 0.08
C ALA A 160 -12.41 -5.78 1.58
N ALA A 161 -13.65 -6.09 1.97
CA ALA A 161 -14.04 -6.17 3.37
C ALA A 161 -13.32 -7.31 4.11
N ILE A 162 -13.12 -8.47 3.46
CA ILE A 162 -12.36 -9.59 4.02
C ILE A 162 -10.86 -9.25 4.07
N ALA A 163 -10.29 -8.73 2.97
CA ALA A 163 -8.89 -8.35 2.89
C ALA A 163 -8.50 -7.34 3.98
N ALA A 164 -9.39 -6.39 4.30
CA ALA A 164 -9.15 -5.38 5.31
C ALA A 164 -8.91 -5.95 6.72
N PHE A 165 -9.58 -7.05 7.09
CA PHE A 165 -9.33 -7.71 8.38
C PHE A 165 -7.94 -8.35 8.46
N GLY A 166 -7.44 -8.89 7.37
CA GLY A 166 -6.14 -9.54 7.36
C GLY A 166 -5.00 -8.57 7.04
N ILE A 167 -4.90 -8.11 5.79
CA ILE A 167 -3.79 -7.27 5.32
C ILE A 167 -3.81 -5.89 5.98
N GLY A 168 -4.99 -5.31 6.11
CA GLY A 168 -5.16 -3.98 6.69
C GLY A 168 -5.14 -3.94 8.21
N ASN A 169 -5.27 -5.08 8.91
CA ASN A 169 -5.39 -5.15 10.36
C ASN A 169 -4.39 -6.14 10.95
N MET A 170 -4.72 -7.44 10.96
CA MET A 170 -3.98 -8.46 11.72
C MET A 170 -2.50 -8.51 11.34
N SER A 171 -2.18 -8.40 10.04
CA SER A 171 -0.80 -8.41 9.57
C SER A 171 0.00 -7.19 10.03
N GLN A 172 -0.64 -6.02 10.05
CA GLN A 172 -0.03 -4.78 10.52
C GLN A 172 0.24 -4.85 12.03
N VAL A 173 -0.76 -5.29 12.80
CA VAL A 173 -0.63 -5.48 14.25
C VAL A 173 0.48 -6.47 14.58
N ASN A 174 0.52 -7.61 13.88
CA ASN A 174 1.57 -8.61 14.09
C ASN A 174 2.97 -8.05 13.80
N SER A 175 3.11 -7.24 12.75
CA SER A 175 4.38 -6.57 12.45
C SER A 175 4.79 -5.54 13.51
N ILE A 176 3.83 -4.80 14.09
CA ILE A 176 4.08 -3.89 15.21
C ILE A 176 4.60 -4.70 16.41
N VAL A 177 3.84 -5.71 16.81
CA VAL A 177 4.18 -6.55 17.96
C VAL A 177 5.53 -7.24 17.77
N GLY A 178 5.79 -7.80 16.60
CA GLY A 178 7.06 -8.45 16.28
C GLY A 178 8.24 -7.47 16.34
N SER A 179 8.09 -6.27 15.80
CA SER A 179 9.16 -5.27 15.83
C SER A 179 9.44 -4.72 17.22
N ILE A 180 8.40 -4.55 18.05
CA ILE A 180 8.55 -4.15 19.45
C ILE A 180 9.22 -5.26 20.24
N ASN A 181 8.84 -6.53 20.03
CA ASN A 181 9.50 -7.66 20.66
C ASN A 181 11.00 -7.72 20.31
N ASN A 182 11.36 -7.51 19.04
CA ASN A 182 12.75 -7.45 18.61
C ASN A 182 13.52 -6.29 19.27
N ALA A 183 12.86 -5.15 19.46
CA ALA A 183 13.47 -4.02 20.18
C ALA A 183 13.67 -4.33 21.68
N VAL A 184 12.67 -4.96 22.32
CA VAL A 184 12.78 -5.36 23.74
C VAL A 184 13.92 -6.37 23.93
N ASP A 185 14.05 -7.36 23.03
CA ASP A 185 15.12 -8.36 23.08
C ASP A 185 16.55 -7.75 22.99
N ALA A 186 16.68 -6.65 22.25
CA ALA A 186 17.96 -5.94 22.15
C ALA A 186 18.41 -5.29 23.49
N PHE A 187 17.47 -5.05 24.43
CA PHE A 187 17.75 -4.50 25.74
C PHE A 187 17.67 -5.55 26.86
N ILE A 188 16.73 -6.48 26.78
CA ILE A 188 16.41 -7.48 27.80
C ILE A 188 16.21 -8.84 27.12
N PRO A 189 17.30 -9.59 26.84
CA PRO A 189 17.20 -10.89 26.15
C PRO A 189 16.36 -11.95 26.88
N ALA A 190 16.20 -11.83 28.22
CA ALA A 190 15.43 -12.76 29.03
C ALA A 190 13.88 -12.55 28.96
N ALA A 191 13.39 -11.47 28.33
CA ALA A 191 11.96 -11.14 28.28
C ALA A 191 11.13 -12.09 27.39
N ALA A 192 11.74 -13.05 26.73
CA ALA A 192 11.04 -14.00 25.85
C ALA A 192 9.93 -14.80 26.55
N ALA A 193 10.02 -15.02 27.87
CA ALA A 193 9.01 -15.76 28.64
C ALA A 193 7.67 -15.01 28.86
N GLU A 194 7.68 -13.68 28.78
CA GLU A 194 6.51 -12.83 29.09
C GLU A 194 5.85 -12.20 27.84
N ARG A 195 6.27 -12.60 26.62
CA ARG A 195 5.79 -12.02 25.36
C ARG A 195 4.26 -12.09 25.21
N GLY A 196 3.61 -13.14 25.70
CA GLY A 196 2.17 -13.26 25.60
C GLY A 196 1.42 -12.12 26.29
N MET A 197 1.87 -11.72 27.49
CA MET A 197 1.29 -10.60 28.23
C MET A 197 1.60 -9.27 27.56
N LEU A 198 2.84 -9.05 27.11
CA LEU A 198 3.25 -7.85 26.39
C LEU A 198 2.43 -7.69 25.10
N ASN A 199 2.29 -8.74 24.30
CA ASN A 199 1.52 -8.73 23.06
C ASN A 199 0.05 -8.38 23.32
N LEU A 200 -0.55 -8.93 24.37
CA LEU A 200 -1.94 -8.63 24.75
C LEU A 200 -2.09 -7.14 25.14
N ILE A 201 -1.19 -6.61 25.95
CA ILE A 201 -1.21 -5.19 26.35
C ILE A 201 -1.07 -4.30 25.11
N LEU A 202 -0.11 -4.57 24.22
CA LEU A 202 0.06 -3.85 22.98
C LEU A 202 -1.19 -3.90 22.10
N GLY A 203 -1.80 -5.07 21.97
CA GLY A 203 -3.05 -5.27 21.23
C GLY A 203 -4.19 -4.42 21.79
N ILE A 204 -4.37 -4.39 23.12
CA ILE A 204 -5.41 -3.58 23.78
C ILE A 204 -5.14 -2.09 23.57
N VAL A 205 -3.89 -1.63 23.77
CA VAL A 205 -3.52 -0.21 23.57
C VAL A 205 -3.79 0.21 22.12
N LEU A 206 -3.37 -0.58 21.15
CA LEU A 206 -3.62 -0.32 19.73
C LEU A 206 -5.12 -0.29 19.42
N ALA A 207 -5.90 -1.25 19.95
CA ALA A 207 -7.34 -1.32 19.75
C ALA A 207 -8.05 -0.08 20.29
N VAL A 208 -7.66 0.42 21.47
CA VAL A 208 -8.21 1.65 22.06
C VAL A 208 -7.87 2.86 21.19
N LEU A 209 -6.61 3.03 20.81
CA LEU A 209 -6.17 4.16 19.98
C LEU A 209 -6.86 4.17 18.61
N VAL A 210 -6.89 3.02 17.93
CA VAL A 210 -7.59 2.88 16.65
C VAL A 210 -9.08 3.13 16.82
N GLY A 211 -9.71 2.57 17.86
CA GLY A 211 -11.13 2.75 18.15
C GLY A 211 -11.52 4.22 18.29
N ILE A 212 -10.77 4.99 19.10
CA ILE A 212 -11.00 6.44 19.28
C ILE A 212 -10.99 7.19 17.93
N ILE A 213 -10.06 6.85 17.03
CA ILE A 213 -9.93 7.53 15.75
C ILE A 213 -11.01 7.05 14.78
N LEU A 214 -11.22 5.75 14.68
CA LEU A 214 -12.11 5.11 13.71
C LEU A 214 -13.57 5.51 13.87
N PHE A 215 -14.07 5.62 15.11
CA PHE A 215 -15.44 6.09 15.35
C PHE A 215 -15.65 7.58 15.05
N GLY A 216 -14.58 8.37 14.92
CA GLY A 216 -14.62 9.75 14.41
C GLY A 216 -14.79 9.87 12.89
N GLY A 217 -14.78 8.75 12.15
CA GLY A 217 -15.01 8.71 10.70
C GLY A 217 -13.86 9.28 9.87
N ILE A 218 -14.13 9.46 8.57
CA ILE A 218 -13.09 9.85 7.59
C ILE A 218 -12.40 11.18 7.93
N LYS A 219 -13.13 12.14 8.50
CA LYS A 219 -12.55 13.45 8.89
C LYS A 219 -11.48 13.29 9.98
N ARG A 220 -11.72 12.45 10.99
CA ARG A 220 -10.73 12.20 12.05
C ARG A 220 -9.57 11.38 11.54
N ILE A 221 -9.83 10.35 10.74
CA ILE A 221 -8.78 9.53 10.10
C ILE A 221 -7.90 10.45 9.24
N GLY A 222 -8.49 11.30 8.39
CA GLY A 222 -7.77 12.25 7.54
C GLY A 222 -6.94 13.25 8.34
N ALA A 223 -7.47 13.81 9.43
CA ALA A 223 -6.75 14.76 10.28
C ALA A 223 -5.56 14.14 11.02
N VAL A 224 -5.65 12.86 11.39
CA VAL A 224 -4.53 12.09 11.97
C VAL A 224 -3.52 11.75 10.88
N ALA A 225 -3.96 11.22 9.74
CA ALA A 225 -3.09 10.82 8.64
C ALA A 225 -2.29 12.01 8.07
N GLU A 226 -2.93 13.18 7.92
CA GLU A 226 -2.31 14.41 7.42
C GLU A 226 -1.07 14.84 8.24
N LYS A 227 -1.06 14.53 9.53
CA LYS A 227 0.07 14.85 10.43
C LYS A 227 1.08 13.71 10.52
N LEU A 228 0.58 12.47 10.68
CA LEU A 228 1.45 11.32 10.91
C LEU A 228 2.22 10.91 9.65
N VAL A 229 1.57 10.91 8.46
CA VAL A 229 2.21 10.40 7.24
C VAL A 229 3.45 11.21 6.85
N PRO A 230 3.42 12.56 6.78
CA PRO A 230 4.64 13.30 6.49
C PRO A 230 5.72 13.15 7.57
N ALA A 231 5.33 13.11 8.86
CA ALA A 231 6.28 12.99 9.96
C ALA A 231 6.99 11.62 9.95
N MET A 232 6.24 10.51 9.77
CA MET A 232 6.83 9.17 9.70
C MET A 232 7.70 8.99 8.47
N ALA A 233 7.27 9.52 7.32
CA ALA A 233 8.04 9.46 6.08
C ALA A 233 9.36 10.24 6.22
N LEU A 234 9.32 11.45 6.76
CA LEU A 234 10.53 12.25 7.00
C LEU A 234 11.49 11.55 7.94
N LEU A 235 11.00 11.01 9.07
CA LEU A 235 11.81 10.26 10.02
C LEU A 235 12.51 9.09 9.33
N TYR A 236 11.77 8.30 8.54
CA TYR A 236 12.30 7.14 7.83
C TYR A 236 13.33 7.55 6.75
N ILE A 237 13.05 8.64 6.02
CA ILE A 237 13.96 9.19 5.00
C ILE A 237 15.28 9.63 5.62
N VAL A 238 15.24 10.35 6.74
CA VAL A 238 16.46 10.83 7.41
C VAL A 238 17.35 9.66 7.82
N PHE A 239 16.81 8.65 8.48
CA PHE A 239 17.58 7.49 8.91
C PHE A 239 18.10 6.66 7.72
N GLY A 240 17.26 6.40 6.71
CA GLY A 240 17.66 5.63 5.53
C GLY A 240 18.72 6.34 4.69
N VAL A 241 18.56 7.66 4.47
CA VAL A 241 19.58 8.47 3.76
C VAL A 241 20.89 8.47 4.53
N THR A 242 20.86 8.55 5.87
CA THR A 242 22.08 8.49 6.69
C THR A 242 22.86 7.20 6.43
N VAL A 243 22.19 6.03 6.42
CA VAL A 243 22.86 4.75 6.12
C VAL A 243 23.44 4.75 4.69
N ILE A 244 22.69 5.23 3.72
CA ILE A 244 23.14 5.27 2.31
C ILE A 244 24.36 6.20 2.17
N VAL A 245 24.36 7.36 2.83
CA VAL A 245 25.48 8.33 2.77
C VAL A 245 26.72 7.79 3.44
N VAL A 246 26.59 7.13 4.60
CA VAL A 246 27.73 6.49 5.28
C VAL A 246 28.35 5.41 4.40
N HIS A 247 27.52 4.70 3.63
CA HIS A 247 27.96 3.65 2.71
C HIS A 247 27.96 4.11 1.23
N ALA A 248 28.25 5.39 0.97
CA ALA A 248 28.13 5.99 -0.37
C ALA A 248 28.91 5.28 -1.45
N ASN A 249 30.07 4.67 -1.12
CA ASN A 249 30.88 3.87 -2.04
C ASN A 249 30.12 2.66 -2.62
N ASN A 250 29.07 2.19 -1.92
CA ASN A 250 28.25 1.05 -2.34
C ASN A 250 27.05 1.44 -3.22
N ILE A 251 26.79 2.74 -3.44
CA ILE A 251 25.63 3.19 -4.23
C ILE A 251 25.71 2.68 -5.67
N ILE A 252 26.83 2.93 -6.35
CA ILE A 252 27.02 2.47 -7.75
C ILE A 252 27.02 0.95 -7.84
N PRO A 253 27.75 0.20 -6.98
CA PRO A 253 27.63 -1.26 -6.90
C PRO A 253 26.20 -1.77 -6.62
N ALA A 254 25.42 -1.09 -5.78
CA ALA A 254 24.03 -1.46 -5.50
C ALA A 254 23.14 -1.37 -6.75
N PHE A 255 23.21 -0.28 -7.48
CA PHE A 255 22.54 -0.16 -8.78
C PHE A 255 23.04 -1.21 -9.78
N GLY A 256 24.34 -1.44 -9.83
CA GLY A 256 24.94 -2.51 -10.64
C GLY A 256 24.31 -3.88 -10.33
N LYS A 257 24.18 -4.24 -9.05
CA LYS A 257 23.52 -5.48 -8.63
C LYS A 257 22.06 -5.53 -9.07
N ILE A 258 21.29 -4.44 -8.87
CA ILE A 258 19.87 -4.37 -9.24
C ILE A 258 19.68 -4.60 -10.74
N PHE A 259 20.41 -3.87 -11.58
CA PHE A 259 20.24 -3.94 -13.04
C PHE A 259 20.79 -5.22 -13.65
N SER A 260 21.97 -5.71 -13.20
CA SER A 260 22.56 -6.94 -13.72
C SER A 260 21.75 -8.19 -13.39
N THR A 261 21.10 -8.21 -12.22
CA THR A 261 20.32 -9.39 -11.78
C THR A 261 18.83 -9.28 -12.15
N ALA A 262 18.37 -8.16 -12.70
CA ALA A 262 16.97 -7.98 -13.10
C ALA A 262 16.51 -9.03 -14.13
N PHE A 263 17.39 -9.45 -15.01
CA PHE A 263 17.14 -10.43 -16.07
C PHE A 263 17.99 -11.69 -15.94
N ASN A 264 18.99 -11.69 -15.06
CA ASN A 264 19.83 -12.84 -14.73
C ASN A 264 20.07 -12.92 -13.22
N PRO A 265 19.08 -13.36 -12.42
CA PRO A 265 19.16 -13.36 -10.96
C PRO A 265 20.26 -14.30 -10.40
N GLN A 266 20.72 -15.25 -11.20
CA GLN A 266 21.77 -16.19 -10.78
C GLN A 266 23.18 -15.56 -10.81
N ALA A 267 23.35 -14.39 -11.43
CA ALA A 267 24.67 -13.76 -11.60
C ALA A 267 25.31 -13.34 -10.26
N ILE A 268 24.49 -13.00 -9.23
CA ILE A 268 25.00 -12.53 -7.94
C ILE A 268 24.12 -13.11 -6.82
N GLY A 269 24.59 -14.17 -6.18
CA GLY A 269 23.98 -14.74 -4.96
C GLY A 269 22.67 -15.53 -5.17
N GLY A 270 21.91 -15.25 -6.24
CA GLY A 270 20.64 -15.94 -6.50
C GLY A 270 20.77 -17.41 -6.85
N ALA A 271 21.93 -17.83 -7.38
CA ALA A 271 22.21 -19.22 -7.72
C ALA A 271 22.21 -20.14 -6.49
N ALA A 272 22.77 -19.68 -5.38
CA ALA A 272 22.86 -20.48 -4.14
C ALA A 272 21.47 -20.71 -3.51
N ALA A 273 20.52 -19.79 -3.73
CA ALA A 273 19.16 -19.89 -3.20
C ALA A 273 18.14 -20.46 -4.23
N GLY A 274 18.58 -20.83 -5.43
CA GLY A 274 17.69 -21.33 -6.49
C GLY A 274 16.72 -20.27 -7.06
N ILE A 275 17.00 -18.98 -6.87
CA ILE A 275 16.15 -17.88 -7.38
C ILE A 275 16.20 -17.88 -8.91
N VAL A 276 15.05 -18.01 -9.54
CA VAL A 276 14.88 -17.96 -10.99
C VAL A 276 14.22 -16.66 -11.45
N LEU A 277 14.38 -16.31 -12.73
CA LEU A 277 13.86 -15.08 -13.30
C LEU A 277 12.35 -14.86 -13.01
N LYS A 278 11.56 -15.93 -13.04
CA LYS A 278 10.14 -15.87 -12.70
C LYS A 278 9.93 -15.31 -11.30
N GLU A 279 10.69 -15.79 -10.30
CA GLU A 279 10.58 -15.35 -8.91
C GLU A 279 11.00 -13.90 -8.75
N THR A 280 12.09 -13.49 -9.41
CA THR A 280 12.54 -12.10 -9.42
C THR A 280 11.45 -11.16 -9.93
N ILE A 281 10.82 -11.50 -11.05
CA ILE A 281 9.71 -10.72 -11.63
C ILE A 281 8.51 -10.70 -10.68
N VAL A 282 8.07 -11.87 -10.24
CA VAL A 282 6.86 -12.02 -9.42
C VAL A 282 6.99 -11.30 -8.09
N TRP A 283 8.11 -11.46 -7.38
CA TRP A 283 8.33 -10.79 -6.10
C TRP A 283 8.42 -9.28 -6.25
N GLY A 284 9.11 -8.78 -7.27
CA GLY A 284 9.18 -7.35 -7.55
C GLY A 284 7.81 -6.74 -7.82
N LEU A 285 7.05 -7.31 -8.76
CA LEU A 285 5.72 -6.82 -9.14
C LEU A 285 4.71 -6.93 -7.99
N ARG A 286 4.68 -8.09 -7.30
CA ARG A 286 3.75 -8.35 -6.19
C ARG A 286 4.00 -7.40 -5.02
N ARG A 287 5.27 -7.14 -4.67
CA ARG A 287 5.60 -6.24 -3.57
C ARG A 287 5.38 -4.78 -3.91
N SER A 288 5.56 -4.37 -5.17
CA SER A 288 5.13 -3.06 -5.64
C SER A 288 3.63 -2.87 -5.47
N ALA A 289 2.83 -3.82 -5.95
CA ALA A 289 1.39 -3.77 -5.86
C ALA A 289 0.86 -3.81 -4.42
N PHE A 290 1.49 -4.60 -3.57
CA PHE A 290 1.17 -4.67 -2.14
C PHE A 290 1.46 -3.35 -1.42
N SER A 291 2.51 -2.64 -1.83
CA SER A 291 2.90 -1.35 -1.25
C SER A 291 2.01 -0.22 -1.74
N ASN A 292 1.97 0.02 -3.05
CA ASN A 292 1.28 1.19 -3.61
C ASN A 292 -0.21 0.97 -3.92
N GLU A 293 -0.70 -0.26 -3.82
CA GLU A 293 -2.11 -0.64 -4.06
C GLU A 293 -2.66 -0.28 -5.45
N ALA A 294 -1.83 0.03 -6.44
CA ALA A 294 -2.28 0.35 -7.80
C ALA A 294 -2.89 -0.88 -8.48
N GLY A 295 -4.13 -0.77 -8.92
CA GLY A 295 -4.91 -1.89 -9.47
C GLY A 295 -5.82 -2.59 -8.46
N LEU A 296 -5.66 -2.32 -7.16
CA LEU A 296 -6.53 -2.88 -6.12
C LEU A 296 -7.84 -2.09 -5.95
N GLY A 297 -7.89 -0.81 -6.34
CA GLY A 297 -9.07 0.03 -6.21
C GLY A 297 -9.33 0.59 -4.81
N SER A 298 -8.56 0.21 -3.82
CA SER A 298 -8.72 0.57 -2.40
C SER A 298 -8.59 2.07 -2.17
N ALA A 299 -7.50 2.69 -2.62
CA ALA A 299 -7.25 4.12 -2.43
C ALA A 299 -8.30 5.02 -3.09
N ALA A 300 -8.96 4.56 -4.15
CA ALA A 300 -10.09 5.25 -4.78
C ALA A 300 -11.21 5.60 -3.77
N ILE A 301 -11.38 4.77 -2.73
CA ILE A 301 -12.37 4.97 -1.66
C ILE A 301 -12.02 6.21 -0.81
N ALA A 302 -10.75 6.39 -0.42
CA ALA A 302 -10.32 7.56 0.34
C ALA A 302 -10.37 8.84 -0.51
N HIS A 303 -9.86 8.77 -1.74
CA HIS A 303 -9.85 9.90 -2.66
C HIS A 303 -11.24 10.40 -3.04
N SER A 304 -12.25 9.54 -3.05
CA SER A 304 -13.63 9.91 -3.42
C SER A 304 -14.22 11.00 -2.53
N ALA A 305 -13.75 11.12 -1.30
CA ALA A 305 -14.24 12.11 -0.34
C ALA A 305 -13.57 13.50 -0.49
N ALA A 306 -12.58 13.65 -1.37
CA ALA A 306 -11.84 14.90 -1.54
C ALA A 306 -12.72 16.03 -2.09
N ASP A 307 -12.61 17.21 -1.50
CA ASP A 307 -13.11 18.44 -2.10
C ASP A 307 -12.11 18.94 -3.14
N THR A 308 -12.41 18.71 -4.40
CA THR A 308 -11.47 18.89 -5.50
C THR A 308 -12.16 19.59 -6.68
N PRO A 309 -11.43 20.44 -7.44
CA PRO A 309 -11.97 21.11 -8.62
C PRO A 309 -12.41 20.14 -9.72
N GLY A 310 -11.89 18.92 -9.72
CA GLY A 310 -12.31 17.91 -10.70
C GLY A 310 -11.57 16.60 -10.67
N PRO A 311 -12.06 15.61 -11.44
CA PRO A 311 -11.54 14.26 -11.45
C PRO A 311 -10.06 14.14 -11.86
N VAL A 312 -9.62 14.92 -12.85
CA VAL A 312 -8.24 14.90 -13.33
C VAL A 312 -7.29 15.47 -12.28
N GLN A 313 -7.68 16.56 -11.60
CA GLN A 313 -6.88 17.15 -10.53
C GLN A 313 -6.67 16.19 -9.38
N GLN A 314 -7.71 15.50 -8.95
CA GLN A 314 -7.57 14.48 -7.91
C GLN A 314 -6.80 13.26 -8.42
N GLY A 315 -6.99 12.86 -9.69
CA GLY A 315 -6.25 11.78 -10.32
C GLY A 315 -4.73 11.96 -10.25
N MET A 316 -4.24 13.20 -10.36
CA MET A 316 -2.80 13.49 -10.22
C MET A 316 -2.23 13.05 -8.86
N TYR A 317 -3.02 13.08 -7.80
CA TYR A 317 -2.59 12.57 -6.48
C TYR A 317 -2.35 11.06 -6.50
N GLY A 318 -3.04 10.29 -7.36
CA GLY A 318 -2.74 8.87 -7.56
C GLY A 318 -1.36 8.62 -8.16
N ILE A 319 -0.88 9.48 -9.08
CA ILE A 319 0.51 9.43 -9.59
C ILE A 319 1.49 9.76 -8.46
N PHE A 320 1.23 10.84 -7.72
CA PHE A 320 2.07 11.25 -6.59
C PHE A 320 2.15 10.18 -5.52
N GLU A 321 1.04 9.52 -5.19
CA GLU A 321 0.97 8.45 -4.19
C GLU A 321 1.87 7.27 -4.55
N CYS A 322 1.77 6.72 -5.77
CA CYS A 322 2.66 5.66 -6.24
C CYS A 322 4.14 6.10 -6.26
N PHE A 323 4.41 7.35 -6.62
CA PHE A 323 5.76 7.90 -6.61
C PHE A 323 6.31 7.95 -5.18
N ALA A 324 5.58 8.55 -4.25
CA ALA A 324 6.01 8.71 -2.86
C ALA A 324 6.19 7.35 -2.17
N ASP A 325 5.22 6.45 -2.34
CA ASP A 325 5.23 5.13 -1.73
C ASP A 325 6.37 4.26 -2.24
N THR A 326 6.42 4.04 -3.55
CA THR A 326 7.29 2.99 -4.11
C THR A 326 8.60 3.55 -4.63
N ILE A 327 8.57 4.63 -5.44
CA ILE A 327 9.82 5.18 -5.98
C ILE A 327 10.66 5.84 -4.90
N VAL A 328 10.03 6.44 -3.87
CA VAL A 328 10.79 7.05 -2.76
C VAL A 328 11.01 6.05 -1.63
N ILE A 329 9.95 5.63 -0.93
CA ILE A 329 10.10 4.87 0.33
C ILE A 329 10.61 3.44 0.11
N CYS A 330 10.05 2.66 -0.84
CA CYS A 330 10.56 1.32 -1.10
C CYS A 330 12.00 1.33 -1.65
N SER A 331 12.33 2.32 -2.52
CA SER A 331 13.71 2.46 -3.01
C SER A 331 14.69 2.81 -1.89
N LEU A 332 14.28 3.66 -0.96
CA LEU A 332 15.07 3.99 0.22
C LEU A 332 15.37 2.74 1.05
N THR A 333 14.34 1.93 1.34
CA THR A 333 14.50 0.65 2.04
C THR A 333 15.46 -0.28 1.31
N ALA A 334 15.25 -0.45 0.00
CA ALA A 334 16.09 -1.31 -0.82
C ALA A 334 17.56 -0.87 -0.83
N LEU A 335 17.79 0.42 -1.06
CA LEU A 335 19.14 0.98 -1.07
C LEU A 335 19.80 0.93 0.31
N THR A 336 19.05 1.18 1.39
CA THR A 336 19.53 1.02 2.76
C THR A 336 20.06 -0.39 2.98
N ILE A 337 19.31 -1.43 2.60
CA ILE A 337 19.74 -2.83 2.74
C ILE A 337 20.94 -3.15 1.84
N ILE A 338 20.88 -2.79 0.56
CA ILE A 338 21.90 -3.21 -0.40
C ILE A 338 23.22 -2.46 -0.18
N CYS A 339 23.17 -1.15 0.13
CA CYS A 339 24.35 -0.33 0.36
C CYS A 339 25.04 -0.67 1.72
N SER A 340 24.28 -1.05 2.74
CA SER A 340 24.85 -1.41 4.05
C SER A 340 25.78 -2.62 4.01
N GLY A 341 25.64 -3.47 2.99
CA GLY A 341 26.46 -4.68 2.84
C GLY A 341 26.12 -5.82 3.79
N VAL A 342 24.96 -5.75 4.47
CA VAL A 342 24.51 -6.85 5.34
C VAL A 342 24.27 -8.12 4.53
N GLU A 343 24.49 -9.26 5.17
CA GLU A 343 24.19 -10.57 4.59
C GLU A 343 22.68 -10.71 4.39
N ILE A 344 22.28 -11.06 3.16
CA ILE A 344 20.87 -11.26 2.80
C ILE A 344 20.55 -12.75 2.88
N PRO A 345 19.56 -13.14 3.69
CA PRO A 345 19.12 -14.53 3.81
C PRO A 345 18.29 -14.93 2.57
N PHE A 346 18.93 -15.12 1.42
CA PHE A 346 18.25 -15.50 0.19
C PHE A 346 17.47 -16.80 0.34
N GLY A 347 16.22 -16.80 -0.18
CA GLY A 347 15.30 -17.93 -0.08
C GLY A 347 14.52 -18.00 1.24
N VAL A 348 14.86 -17.18 2.22
CA VAL A 348 14.17 -17.10 3.52
C VAL A 348 13.32 -15.83 3.58
N LYS A 349 12.06 -15.94 4.02
CA LYS A 349 11.15 -14.79 4.17
C LYS A 349 11.51 -14.00 5.43
N PRO A 350 12.14 -12.81 5.33
CA PRO A 350 12.48 -12.04 6.51
C PRO A 350 11.25 -11.29 7.05
N GLY A 351 11.27 -11.01 8.37
CA GLY A 351 10.43 -9.99 8.99
C GLY A 351 11.13 -8.61 8.94
N SER A 352 11.27 -7.96 10.12
CA SER A 352 11.97 -6.69 10.24
C SER A 352 13.49 -6.82 10.45
N GLU A 353 13.99 -8.05 10.63
CA GLU A 353 15.38 -8.32 11.02
C GLU A 353 16.38 -7.81 9.98
N LEU A 354 16.09 -8.01 8.68
CA LEU A 354 17.00 -7.62 7.60
C LEU A 354 17.20 -6.09 7.54
N ILE A 355 16.12 -5.32 7.63
CA ILE A 355 16.24 -3.86 7.64
C ILE A 355 16.85 -3.36 8.95
N THR A 356 16.56 -4.00 10.08
CA THR A 356 17.17 -3.66 11.38
C THR A 356 18.68 -3.86 11.32
N ALA A 357 19.16 -4.98 10.79
CA ALA A 357 20.57 -5.24 10.58
C ALA A 357 21.23 -4.16 9.69
N ALA A 358 20.54 -3.71 8.64
CA ALA A 358 21.05 -2.65 7.78
C ALA A 358 21.21 -1.31 8.52
N PHE A 359 20.25 -0.92 9.36
CA PHE A 359 20.38 0.26 10.20
C PHE A 359 21.44 0.09 11.29
N ALA A 360 21.61 -1.13 11.82
CA ALA A 360 22.58 -1.42 12.87
C ALA A 360 24.04 -1.19 12.41
N THR A 361 24.34 -1.27 11.12
CA THR A 361 25.67 -0.98 10.57
C THR A 361 26.14 0.46 10.84
N VAL A 362 25.21 1.39 11.08
CA VAL A 362 25.51 2.80 11.36
C VAL A 362 25.17 3.19 12.79
N PHE A 363 24.01 2.73 13.29
CA PHE A 363 23.48 3.21 14.57
C PHE A 363 23.68 2.23 15.74
N GLY A 364 24.15 0.99 15.45
CA GLY A 364 24.25 -0.09 16.43
C GLY A 364 22.89 -0.73 16.73
N ASP A 365 22.88 -1.94 17.29
CA ASP A 365 21.70 -2.80 17.42
C ASP A 365 20.55 -2.16 18.21
N LYS A 366 20.86 -1.51 19.34
CA LYS A 366 19.84 -0.93 20.23
C LYS A 366 19.09 0.22 19.58
N ILE A 367 19.80 1.14 18.91
CA ILE A 367 19.17 2.28 18.25
C ILE A 367 18.43 1.81 17.01
N ALA A 368 19.02 0.91 16.22
CA ALA A 368 18.41 0.38 15.03
C ALA A 368 17.10 -0.36 15.32
N SER A 369 17.09 -1.28 16.30
CA SER A 369 15.89 -2.03 16.67
C SER A 369 14.80 -1.11 17.23
N THR A 370 15.16 -0.13 18.06
CA THR A 370 14.20 0.88 18.56
C THR A 370 13.63 1.72 17.43
N PHE A 371 14.48 2.22 16.53
CA PHE A 371 14.04 3.00 15.38
C PHE A 371 13.09 2.21 14.46
N VAL A 372 13.44 0.97 14.13
CA VAL A 372 12.60 0.11 13.27
C VAL A 372 11.27 -0.21 13.95
N ALA A 373 11.26 -0.46 15.27
CA ALA A 373 10.03 -0.66 16.03
C ALA A 373 9.12 0.59 15.99
N VAL A 374 9.67 1.78 16.18
CA VAL A 374 8.93 3.05 16.07
C VAL A 374 8.42 3.27 14.65
N ALA A 375 9.28 3.12 13.65
CA ALA A 375 8.93 3.31 12.24
C ALA A 375 7.81 2.34 11.82
N LEU A 376 7.96 1.04 12.08
CA LEU A 376 6.94 0.04 11.77
C LEU A 376 5.64 0.28 12.54
N THR A 377 5.71 0.71 13.79
CA THR A 377 4.52 1.07 14.57
C THR A 377 3.76 2.21 13.92
N LEU A 378 4.44 3.29 13.52
CA LEU A 378 3.79 4.43 12.87
C LEU A 378 3.20 4.04 11.51
N PHE A 379 3.96 3.35 10.67
CA PHE A 379 3.55 2.92 9.34
C PHE A 379 2.38 1.93 9.39
N ALA A 380 2.47 0.90 10.21
CA ALA A 380 1.42 -0.09 10.35
C ALA A 380 0.17 0.47 11.03
N PHE A 381 0.31 1.36 12.03
CA PHE A 381 -0.80 2.03 12.67
C PHE A 381 -1.62 2.86 11.69
N THR A 382 -0.96 3.65 10.85
CA THR A 382 -1.65 4.42 9.81
C THR A 382 -2.33 3.53 8.78
N THR A 383 -1.71 2.40 8.42
CA THR A 383 -2.32 1.40 7.52
C THR A 383 -3.58 0.79 8.11
N ILE A 384 -3.60 0.47 9.41
CA ILE A 384 -4.80 -0.01 10.11
C ILE A 384 -5.94 1.02 9.99
N LEU A 385 -5.64 2.31 10.16
CA LEU A 385 -6.64 3.37 10.02
C LEU A 385 -7.19 3.49 8.60
N GLY A 386 -6.32 3.49 7.60
CA GLY A 386 -6.72 3.61 6.18
C GLY A 386 -7.57 2.41 5.72
N TRP A 387 -7.13 1.19 6.01
CA TRP A 387 -7.86 -0.02 5.63
C TRP A 387 -9.18 -0.19 6.39
N SER A 388 -9.28 0.31 7.62
CA SER A 388 -10.56 0.35 8.35
C SER A 388 -11.62 1.17 7.63
N LEU A 389 -11.21 2.28 6.98
CA LEU A 389 -12.08 3.09 6.14
C LEU A 389 -12.53 2.28 4.92
N TYR A 390 -11.59 1.61 4.22
CA TYR A 390 -11.90 0.83 3.02
C TYR A 390 -12.91 -0.28 3.31
N GLY A 391 -12.63 -1.11 4.30
CA GLY A 391 -13.52 -2.19 4.70
C GLY A 391 -14.89 -1.68 5.17
N SER A 392 -14.92 -0.63 5.99
CA SER A 392 -16.19 -0.07 6.48
C SER A 392 -17.04 0.56 5.39
N ARG A 393 -16.43 1.20 4.36
CA ARG A 393 -17.16 1.75 3.20
C ARG A 393 -17.68 0.65 2.28
N CYS A 394 -16.92 -0.43 2.07
CA CYS A 394 -17.38 -1.62 1.36
C CYS A 394 -18.57 -2.28 2.09
N PHE A 395 -18.48 -2.43 3.39
CA PHE A 395 -19.55 -3.01 4.21
C PHE A 395 -20.78 -2.11 4.26
N GLN A 396 -20.58 -0.78 4.28
CA GLN A 396 -21.66 0.22 4.13
C GLN A 396 -22.42 0.07 2.80
N TYR A 397 -21.69 -0.14 1.70
CA TYR A 397 -22.29 -0.33 0.39
C TYR A 397 -23.17 -1.59 0.32
N LEU A 398 -22.72 -2.69 0.97
CA LEU A 398 -23.44 -3.96 0.97
C LEU A 398 -24.66 -3.95 1.89
N PHE A 399 -24.53 -3.41 3.09
CA PHE A 399 -25.49 -3.62 4.20
C PHE A 399 -25.97 -2.33 4.86
N GLY A 400 -25.54 -1.16 4.37
CA GLY A 400 -25.95 0.14 4.88
C GLY A 400 -25.15 0.65 6.10
N LEU A 401 -25.49 1.86 6.55
CA LEU A 401 -24.73 2.62 7.57
C LEU A 401 -24.64 1.92 8.93
N LYS A 402 -25.74 1.27 9.37
CA LYS A 402 -25.74 0.57 10.67
C LYS A 402 -24.76 -0.59 10.70
N ALA A 403 -24.71 -1.35 9.62
CA ALA A 403 -23.79 -2.48 9.46
C ALA A 403 -22.31 -2.02 9.43
N ALA A 404 -22.02 -0.86 8.84
CA ALA A 404 -20.68 -0.29 8.87
C ALA A 404 -20.18 -0.01 10.30
N SER A 405 -21.06 0.35 11.23
CA SER A 405 -20.69 0.54 12.64
C SER A 405 -20.35 -0.78 13.33
N ILE A 406 -21.08 -1.86 13.03
CA ILE A 406 -20.78 -3.21 13.51
C ILE A 406 -19.44 -3.67 12.97
N TYR A 407 -19.18 -3.46 11.66
CA TYR A 407 -17.90 -3.78 11.04
C TYR A 407 -16.73 -3.08 11.76
N LYS A 408 -16.87 -1.80 12.08
CA LYS A 408 -15.86 -1.04 12.82
C LYS A 408 -15.58 -1.62 14.21
N ALA A 409 -16.63 -2.01 14.93
CA ALA A 409 -16.46 -2.64 16.24
C ALA A 409 -15.72 -3.98 16.14
N LEU A 410 -16.11 -4.83 15.19
CA LEU A 410 -15.39 -6.08 14.91
C LEU A 410 -13.93 -5.83 14.50
N TYR A 411 -13.69 -4.81 13.67
CA TYR A 411 -12.35 -4.45 13.23
C TYR A 411 -11.43 -4.10 14.41
N VAL A 412 -11.93 -3.38 15.40
CA VAL A 412 -11.20 -3.04 16.65
C VAL A 412 -10.91 -4.29 17.49
N VAL A 413 -11.88 -5.19 17.64
CA VAL A 413 -11.69 -6.46 18.39
C VAL A 413 -10.61 -7.33 17.74
N ILE A 414 -10.60 -7.40 16.40
CA ILE A 414 -9.64 -8.21 15.64
C ILE A 414 -8.20 -7.70 15.81
N ILE A 415 -7.98 -6.43 16.16
CA ILE A 415 -6.64 -5.92 16.51
C ILE A 415 -6.03 -6.72 17.66
N VAL A 416 -6.82 -6.96 18.72
CA VAL A 416 -6.35 -7.73 19.89
C VAL A 416 -6.04 -9.17 19.50
N VAL A 417 -6.92 -9.78 18.69
CA VAL A 417 -6.68 -11.15 18.16
C VAL A 417 -5.39 -11.19 17.34
N GLY A 418 -5.16 -10.20 16.46
CA GLY A 418 -3.95 -10.10 15.65
C GLY A 418 -2.65 -9.95 16.45
N ALA A 419 -2.74 -9.33 17.64
CA ALA A 419 -1.58 -9.15 18.51
C ALA A 419 -1.13 -10.46 19.21
N VAL A 420 -2.06 -11.37 19.51
CA VAL A 420 -1.79 -12.57 20.31
C VAL A 420 -1.73 -13.87 19.49
N SER A 421 -2.09 -13.82 18.19
CA SER A 421 -2.18 -15.02 17.34
C SER A 421 -0.97 -15.17 16.44
N SER A 422 -0.56 -16.41 16.17
CA SER A 422 0.33 -16.74 15.04
C SER A 422 -0.51 -16.78 13.74
N ILE A 423 -0.10 -16.04 12.70
CA ILE A 423 -1.05 -15.58 11.69
C ILE A 423 -0.78 -16.11 10.27
N ASP A 424 0.12 -17.07 10.06
CA ASP A 424 0.53 -17.46 8.69
C ASP A 424 -0.66 -17.77 7.78
N VAL A 425 -1.62 -18.57 8.24
CA VAL A 425 -2.82 -18.92 7.46
C VAL A 425 -3.71 -17.71 7.18
N VAL A 426 -3.83 -16.80 8.15
CA VAL A 426 -4.64 -15.57 7.99
C VAL A 426 -3.98 -14.61 7.01
N TRP A 427 -2.65 -14.52 7.02
CA TRP A 427 -1.89 -13.79 6.03
C TRP A 427 -2.17 -14.30 4.62
N ASP A 428 -2.06 -15.60 4.41
CA ASP A 428 -2.21 -16.22 3.09
C ASP A 428 -3.64 -16.10 2.56
N ILE A 429 -4.64 -16.28 3.42
CA ILE A 429 -6.04 -16.07 3.05
C ILE A 429 -6.27 -14.61 2.69
N SER A 430 -5.83 -13.68 3.52
CA SER A 430 -6.04 -12.24 3.31
C SER A 430 -5.32 -11.72 2.07
N ASP A 431 -4.12 -12.21 1.81
CA ASP A 431 -3.37 -11.90 0.60
C ASP A 431 -4.08 -12.42 -0.67
N THR A 432 -4.75 -13.56 -0.57
CA THR A 432 -5.59 -14.08 -1.66
C THR A 432 -6.78 -13.16 -1.94
N PHE A 433 -7.51 -12.73 -0.92
CA PHE A 433 -8.63 -11.80 -1.09
C PHE A 433 -8.19 -10.43 -1.57
N ASN A 434 -7.02 -9.97 -1.15
CA ASN A 434 -6.40 -8.76 -1.67
C ASN A 434 -6.11 -8.85 -3.18
N GLY A 435 -5.56 -9.97 -3.64
CA GLY A 435 -5.41 -10.22 -5.08
C GLY A 435 -6.75 -10.32 -5.81
N LEU A 436 -7.74 -10.98 -5.22
CA LEU A 436 -9.06 -11.16 -5.81
C LEU A 436 -9.85 -9.86 -5.96
N MET A 437 -9.70 -8.88 -5.05
CA MET A 437 -10.40 -7.59 -5.18
C MET A 437 -9.96 -6.79 -6.41
N ALA A 438 -8.76 -7.04 -6.91
CA ALA A 438 -8.27 -6.42 -8.13
C ALA A 438 -9.04 -6.86 -9.39
N VAL A 439 -9.55 -8.08 -9.41
CA VAL A 439 -10.27 -8.64 -10.58
C VAL A 439 -11.47 -7.78 -10.97
N PRO A 440 -12.45 -7.55 -10.08
CA PRO A 440 -13.58 -6.67 -10.39
C PRO A 440 -13.15 -5.23 -10.65
N ASN A 441 -12.07 -4.75 -10.01
CA ASN A 441 -11.54 -3.43 -10.26
C ASN A 441 -10.99 -3.29 -11.69
N PHE A 442 -10.15 -4.23 -12.17
CA PHE A 442 -9.64 -4.19 -13.54
C PHE A 442 -10.73 -4.32 -14.59
N ILE A 443 -11.78 -5.12 -14.36
CA ILE A 443 -12.95 -5.19 -15.25
C ILE A 443 -13.53 -3.78 -15.45
N ALA A 444 -13.75 -3.05 -14.37
CA ALA A 444 -14.29 -1.70 -14.43
C ALA A 444 -13.32 -0.69 -15.05
N LEU A 445 -12.03 -0.74 -14.70
CA LEU A 445 -11.01 0.16 -15.22
C LEU A 445 -10.84 0.00 -16.75
N ILE A 446 -10.79 -1.23 -17.23
CA ILE A 446 -10.68 -1.52 -18.67
C ILE A 446 -11.89 -0.99 -19.41
N ALA A 447 -13.11 -1.30 -18.93
CA ALA A 447 -14.35 -0.86 -19.54
C ALA A 447 -14.52 0.67 -19.52
N LEU A 448 -14.08 1.35 -18.47
CA LEU A 448 -14.17 2.80 -18.31
C LEU A 448 -12.92 3.55 -18.80
N SER A 449 -11.93 2.86 -19.33
CA SER A 449 -10.69 3.49 -19.86
C SER A 449 -10.92 4.58 -20.90
N PRO A 450 -11.94 4.50 -21.81
CA PRO A 450 -12.23 5.58 -22.74
C PRO A 450 -12.62 6.90 -22.05
N VAL A 451 -13.32 6.81 -20.91
CA VAL A 451 -13.70 7.98 -20.10
C VAL A 451 -12.45 8.66 -19.54
N VAL A 452 -11.54 7.84 -18.94
CA VAL A 452 -10.25 8.33 -18.40
C VAL A 452 -9.43 9.03 -19.48
N ILE A 453 -9.26 8.36 -20.63
CA ILE A 453 -8.46 8.88 -21.75
C ILE A 453 -9.06 10.18 -22.28
N LYS A 454 -10.40 10.26 -22.45
CA LYS A 454 -11.09 11.46 -22.91
C LYS A 454 -10.86 12.64 -21.97
N MET A 455 -11.14 12.47 -20.67
CA MET A 455 -10.98 13.53 -19.67
C MET A 455 -9.53 14.00 -19.53
N THR A 456 -8.57 13.07 -19.58
CA THR A 456 -7.14 13.38 -19.52
C THR A 456 -6.71 14.21 -20.73
N LYS A 457 -7.16 13.84 -21.95
CA LYS A 457 -6.83 14.57 -23.17
C LYS A 457 -7.48 15.97 -23.18
N GLU A 458 -8.71 16.09 -22.75
CA GLU A 458 -9.40 17.39 -22.66
C GLU A 458 -8.68 18.33 -21.70
N TYR A 459 -8.18 17.80 -20.57
CA TYR A 459 -7.49 18.61 -19.56
C TYR A 459 -6.09 19.03 -19.97
N PHE A 460 -5.28 18.09 -20.48
CA PHE A 460 -3.84 18.32 -20.70
C PHE A 460 -3.46 18.68 -22.12
N PHE A 461 -4.24 18.26 -23.12
CA PHE A 461 -3.82 18.31 -24.52
C PHE A 461 -4.80 19.06 -25.44
N ASN A 462 -6.06 19.27 -25.04
CA ASN A 462 -7.09 19.92 -25.87
C ASN A 462 -7.49 21.31 -25.35
N LYS A 463 -6.93 21.83 -24.27
CA LYS A 463 -7.12 23.24 -23.92
C LYS A 463 -6.51 24.10 -25.01
N LYS A 464 -7.35 24.85 -25.75
CA LYS A 464 -6.90 26.01 -26.50
C LYS A 464 -6.13 26.92 -25.53
N PRO A 465 -4.97 27.48 -25.91
CA PRO A 465 -4.34 28.53 -25.12
C PRO A 465 -5.37 29.65 -24.93
N ALA A 466 -5.60 29.99 -23.65
CA ALA A 466 -6.40 31.14 -23.29
C ALA A 466 -5.66 32.42 -23.65
#